data_153fefa0d7fad70bef49780254cd1850
#
_entry.id   153fefa0d7fad70bef49780254cd1850
#
_cell.length_a   1.000
_cell.length_b   1.000
_cell.length_c   1.000
_cell.angle_alpha   90.00
_cell.angle_beta   90.00
_cell.angle_gamma   90.00
#
_symmetry.space_group_name_H-M   'P 1'
#
loop_
_entity.id
_entity.type
_entity.pdbx_description
1 polymer ?
#
loop_
_entity_poly.entity_id
_entity_poly.type
_entity_poly.pdbx_seq_one_letter_code
_entity_poly.pdbx_strand_id
1 'polypeptide(L)'
;MNTIKDLLVQDAVDSYRRFWAQHQRDDSLIAAFGCWLGLHKDPQNVTAETVAQLTCKRGAQRSYKDAATAGFLTALGTCNETNEVFLKTINWLVPRQTSFEGVPTGVLVDGVALLGIAVGAVALGDAEITRMVGQWANGFLPDSVRSTGIETWKRVLMNAAGDLLGLGDTNIDYDENVADVVIALIARGAKKQEGDEFVEAAAAAVINLLRRQPPNQIELERVPLRLAAYEWIDTTTAAIARPIATAQDVYRVLRNLDRVFYRWTWEKAVRTARKDTEPRQWHVDNEYHLQNLLWIVLAPLFPDLKEEEFVSSVGQLQPRVDLVIPSLHLIIEAKFMYRRTTPKAMIEQIAADNSLYLQRDSQYRSILPVIWDDAARTEEHPMMIEGLKSLRGVDEVIILSRPAIMRESHPVG
;
A
#
# COMPACT_ATOMS: atom_id res chain seq x y z
N MET A 1 -2.27 -18.11 -15.53
CA MET A 1 -2.27 -16.82 -16.25
C MET A 1 -2.93 -15.82 -15.33
N ASN A 2 -2.13 -15.07 -14.56
CA ASN A 2 -2.69 -14.03 -13.70
C ASN A 2 -3.17 -12.90 -14.61
N THR A 3 -4.45 -12.59 -14.57
CA THR A 3 -5.03 -11.50 -15.34
C THR A 3 -4.57 -10.17 -14.76
N ILE A 4 -4.59 -9.11 -15.57
CA ILE A 4 -4.29 -7.73 -15.14
C ILE A 4 -5.09 -7.32 -13.89
N LYS A 5 -6.24 -7.95 -13.64
CA LYS A 5 -7.07 -7.78 -12.43
C LYS A 5 -6.38 -8.20 -11.14
N ASP A 6 -5.48 -9.19 -11.19
CA ASP A 6 -4.70 -9.64 -10.02
C ASP A 6 -3.66 -8.61 -9.56
N LEU A 7 -3.48 -7.56 -10.35
CA LEU A 7 -2.49 -6.53 -10.14
C LEU A 7 -2.99 -5.29 -9.44
N LEU A 8 -4.28 -5.08 -9.43
CA LEU A 8 -4.85 -3.88 -8.86
C LEU A 8 -5.26 -4.18 -7.42
N VAL A 9 -4.39 -3.82 -6.47
CA VAL A 9 -4.74 -3.64 -5.05
C VAL A 9 -6.06 -2.87 -4.96
N GLN A 10 -6.31 -1.98 -5.91
CA GLN A 10 -7.53 -1.18 -6.01
C GLN A 10 -8.80 -2.02 -6.10
N ASP A 11 -8.83 -3.10 -6.89
CA ASP A 11 -10.02 -3.99 -6.97
C ASP A 11 -10.30 -4.67 -5.63
N ALA A 12 -9.24 -5.07 -4.91
CA ALA A 12 -9.37 -5.63 -3.56
C ALA A 12 -9.87 -4.57 -2.57
N VAL A 13 -9.29 -3.38 -2.58
CA VAL A 13 -9.69 -2.25 -1.74
C VAL A 13 -11.14 -1.85 -2.01
N ASP A 14 -11.55 -1.78 -3.27
CA ASP A 14 -12.94 -1.44 -3.64
C ASP A 14 -13.93 -2.53 -3.19
N SER A 15 -13.49 -3.80 -3.15
CA SER A 15 -14.28 -4.89 -2.56
C SER A 15 -14.46 -4.68 -1.04
N TYR A 16 -13.38 -4.33 -0.33
CA TYR A 16 -13.43 -4.00 1.09
C TYR A 16 -14.29 -2.77 1.38
N ARG A 17 -14.16 -1.71 0.59
CA ARG A 17 -14.97 -0.48 0.72
C ARG A 17 -16.46 -0.76 0.51
N ARG A 18 -16.80 -1.55 -0.50
CA ARG A 18 -18.21 -1.94 -0.74
C ARG A 18 -18.77 -2.78 0.38
N PHE A 19 -18.02 -3.77 0.87
CA PHE A 19 -18.42 -4.60 1.98
C PHE A 19 -18.61 -3.76 3.25
N TRP A 20 -17.65 -2.88 3.57
CA TRP A 20 -17.74 -1.96 4.70
C TRP A 20 -18.97 -1.05 4.59
N ALA A 21 -19.22 -0.44 3.44
CA ALA A 21 -20.38 0.43 3.24
C ALA A 21 -21.72 -0.26 3.51
N GLN A 22 -21.81 -1.57 3.30
CA GLN A 22 -23.01 -2.36 3.57
C GLN A 22 -23.19 -2.67 5.06
N HIS A 23 -22.07 -2.91 5.81
CA HIS A 23 -22.11 -3.45 7.17
C HIS A 23 -21.71 -2.45 8.27
N GLN A 24 -21.25 -1.26 7.91
CA GLN A 24 -20.73 -0.25 8.85
C GLN A 24 -21.74 0.24 9.90
N ARG A 25 -23.03 -0.09 9.76
CA ARG A 25 -24.12 0.30 10.68
C ARG A 25 -24.80 -0.90 11.34
N ASP A 26 -24.33 -2.11 11.10
CA ASP A 26 -24.94 -3.33 11.66
C ASP A 26 -24.85 -3.38 13.19
N ASP A 27 -23.78 -2.79 13.75
CA ASP A 27 -23.53 -2.70 15.20
C ASP A 27 -22.99 -1.31 15.55
N SER A 28 -23.49 -0.71 16.64
CA SER A 28 -23.07 0.62 17.09
C SER A 28 -21.59 0.69 17.49
N LEU A 29 -21.02 -0.40 18.01
CA LEU A 29 -19.59 -0.48 18.33
C LEU A 29 -18.75 -0.44 17.04
N ILE A 30 -19.14 -1.19 16.03
CA ILE A 30 -18.46 -1.22 14.73
C ILE A 30 -18.55 0.15 14.05
N ALA A 31 -19.71 0.79 14.08
CA ALA A 31 -19.90 2.14 13.55
C ALA A 31 -18.98 3.16 14.23
N ALA A 32 -18.94 3.19 15.56
CA ALA A 32 -18.08 4.08 16.33
C ALA A 32 -16.59 3.80 16.12
N PHE A 33 -16.21 2.52 16.03
CA PHE A 33 -14.86 2.09 15.71
C PHE A 33 -14.42 2.56 14.32
N GLY A 34 -15.28 2.39 13.30
CA GLY A 34 -15.03 2.89 11.96
C GLY A 34 -14.91 4.42 11.89
N CYS A 35 -15.70 5.16 12.69
CA CYS A 35 -15.54 6.60 12.84
C CYS A 35 -14.18 6.96 13.44
N TRP A 36 -13.80 6.29 14.53
CA TRP A 36 -12.50 6.49 15.16
C TRP A 36 -11.34 6.18 14.21
N LEU A 37 -11.48 5.16 13.37
CA LEU A 37 -10.50 4.83 12.32
C LEU A 37 -10.49 5.80 11.13
N GLY A 38 -11.43 6.76 11.06
CA GLY A 38 -11.47 7.78 10.00
C GLY A 38 -12.19 7.32 8.73
N LEU A 39 -12.92 6.21 8.75
CA LEU A 39 -13.54 5.61 7.57
C LEU A 39 -14.95 6.15 7.24
N HIS A 40 -15.52 6.97 8.08
CA HIS A 40 -16.84 7.56 7.85
C HIS A 40 -16.73 8.97 7.28
N LYS A 41 -17.52 9.24 6.23
CA LYS A 41 -17.60 10.57 5.61
C LYS A 41 -18.29 11.60 6.49
N ASP A 42 -19.24 11.16 7.32
CA ASP A 42 -20.01 11.99 8.24
C ASP A 42 -20.01 11.37 9.64
N PRO A 43 -18.90 11.50 10.39
CA PRO A 43 -18.82 10.97 11.74
C PRO A 43 -19.74 11.68 12.73
N GLN A 44 -20.14 12.93 12.47
CA GLN A 44 -21.02 13.69 13.36
C GLN A 44 -22.42 13.10 13.40
N ASN A 45 -22.96 12.71 12.25
CA ASN A 45 -24.29 12.08 12.17
C ASN A 45 -24.30 10.72 12.88
N VAL A 46 -23.27 9.87 12.66
CA VAL A 46 -23.13 8.59 13.37
C VAL A 46 -23.04 8.81 14.86
N THR A 47 -22.29 9.82 15.30
CA THR A 47 -22.16 10.17 16.72
C THR A 47 -23.51 10.55 17.31
N ALA A 48 -24.27 11.45 16.68
CA ALA A 48 -25.55 11.90 17.19
C ALA A 48 -26.57 10.76 17.33
N GLU A 49 -26.70 9.92 16.29
CA GLU A 49 -27.58 8.75 16.32
C GLU A 49 -27.20 7.77 17.44
N THR A 50 -25.90 7.48 17.59
CA THR A 50 -25.39 6.53 18.57
C THR A 50 -25.51 7.06 19.99
N VAL A 51 -25.22 8.34 20.24
CA VAL A 51 -25.39 8.99 21.56
C VAL A 51 -26.86 8.94 22.01
N ALA A 52 -27.78 9.23 21.08
CA ALA A 52 -29.23 9.14 21.40
C ALA A 52 -29.61 7.71 21.81
N GLN A 53 -29.15 6.68 21.11
CA GLN A 53 -29.38 5.27 21.44
C GLN A 53 -28.81 4.91 22.83
N LEU A 54 -27.55 5.29 23.10
CA LEU A 54 -26.86 4.97 24.35
C LEU A 54 -27.51 5.69 25.58
N THR A 55 -27.98 6.91 25.36
CA THR A 55 -28.61 7.71 26.41
C THR A 55 -29.95 7.10 26.89
N CYS A 56 -30.67 6.44 25.96
CA CYS A 56 -31.93 5.76 26.29
C CYS A 56 -31.76 4.47 27.12
N LYS A 57 -30.56 3.82 27.02
CA LYS A 57 -30.31 2.55 27.72
C LYS A 57 -30.18 2.71 29.22
N ARG A 58 -30.84 1.86 29.99
CA ARG A 58 -30.81 1.87 31.50
C ARG A 58 -30.53 0.47 32.04
N GLY A 59 -29.80 0.41 33.17
CA GLY A 59 -29.63 -0.80 33.98
C GLY A 59 -29.17 -2.04 33.14
N ALA A 60 -30.03 -3.05 33.11
CA ALA A 60 -29.76 -4.32 32.44
C ALA A 60 -29.68 -4.24 30.90
N GLN A 61 -30.08 -3.13 30.29
CA GLN A 61 -29.95 -2.91 28.86
C GLN A 61 -28.54 -2.50 28.43
N ARG A 62 -27.69 -2.12 29.38
CA ARG A 62 -26.31 -1.72 29.13
C ARG A 62 -25.39 -2.93 29.00
N SER A 63 -24.40 -2.80 28.16
CA SER A 63 -23.35 -3.78 27.94
C SER A 63 -21.96 -3.12 27.97
N TYR A 64 -20.91 -3.93 28.06
CA TYR A 64 -19.54 -3.43 27.94
C TYR A 64 -19.27 -2.80 26.55
N LYS A 65 -19.99 -3.27 25.52
CA LYS A 65 -19.91 -2.68 24.16
C LYS A 65 -20.42 -1.24 24.15
N ASP A 66 -21.38 -0.88 24.99
CA ASP A 66 -21.86 0.50 25.09
C ASP A 66 -20.78 1.44 25.66
N ALA A 67 -19.98 0.96 26.61
CA ALA A 67 -18.85 1.71 27.14
C ALA A 67 -17.75 1.88 26.07
N ALA A 68 -17.46 0.84 25.33
CA ALA A 68 -16.50 0.87 24.22
C ALA A 68 -16.95 1.82 23.10
N THR A 69 -18.22 1.74 22.71
CA THR A 69 -18.83 2.62 21.73
C THR A 69 -18.71 4.08 22.12
N ALA A 70 -19.12 4.40 23.36
CA ALA A 70 -19.02 5.76 23.90
C ALA A 70 -17.55 6.21 23.98
N GLY A 71 -16.61 5.31 24.29
CA GLY A 71 -15.18 5.60 24.34
C GLY A 71 -14.60 6.02 22.99
N PHE A 72 -14.90 5.30 21.91
CA PHE A 72 -14.48 5.71 20.57
C PHE A 72 -15.08 7.08 20.19
N LEU A 73 -16.35 7.32 20.49
CA LEU A 73 -16.99 8.61 20.21
C LEU A 73 -16.41 9.76 21.03
N THR A 74 -16.06 9.52 22.31
CA THR A 74 -15.34 10.49 23.14
C THR A 74 -13.99 10.86 22.55
N ALA A 75 -13.26 9.89 22.03
CA ALA A 75 -11.96 10.12 21.37
C ALA A 75 -12.04 10.91 20.08
N LEU A 76 -13.19 10.99 19.44
CA LEU A 76 -13.41 11.88 18.28
C LEU A 76 -13.51 13.36 18.69
N GLY A 77 -13.82 13.66 19.95
CA GLY A 77 -13.93 15.02 20.45
C GLY A 77 -15.07 15.84 19.82
N THR A 78 -16.10 15.17 19.29
CA THR A 78 -17.13 15.82 18.47
C THR A 78 -18.17 16.58 19.29
N CYS A 79 -18.47 16.15 20.52
CA CYS A 79 -19.40 16.84 21.40
C CYS A 79 -19.21 16.46 22.87
N ASN A 80 -19.63 17.34 23.81
CA ASN A 80 -19.54 17.09 25.24
C ASN A 80 -20.48 15.97 25.72
N GLU A 81 -21.56 15.71 25.00
CA GLU A 81 -22.51 14.66 25.34
C GLU A 81 -21.89 13.27 25.30
N THR A 82 -20.91 13.04 24.42
CA THR A 82 -20.17 11.77 24.34
C THR A 82 -19.43 11.51 25.64
N ASN A 83 -18.80 12.54 26.24
CA ASN A 83 -18.09 12.45 27.53
C ASN A 83 -18.99 12.03 28.65
N GLU A 84 -20.19 12.64 28.74
CA GLU A 84 -21.18 12.28 29.75
C GLU A 84 -21.68 10.84 29.61
N VAL A 85 -21.95 10.41 28.38
CA VAL A 85 -22.39 9.04 28.10
C VAL A 85 -21.29 8.06 28.44
N PHE A 86 -20.04 8.37 28.09
CA PHE A 86 -18.89 7.53 28.45
C PHE A 86 -18.72 7.40 29.95
N LEU A 87 -18.74 8.50 30.70
CA LEU A 87 -18.67 8.48 32.15
C LEU A 87 -19.80 7.63 32.78
N LYS A 88 -21.04 7.79 32.30
CA LYS A 88 -22.18 6.99 32.79
C LYS A 88 -22.02 5.50 32.51
N THR A 89 -21.43 5.15 31.37
CA THR A 89 -21.21 3.74 30.98
C THR A 89 -20.02 3.12 31.70
N ILE A 90 -18.93 3.85 31.90
CA ILE A 90 -17.76 3.40 32.69
C ILE A 90 -18.11 3.19 34.15
N ASN A 91 -18.82 4.15 34.80
CA ASN A 91 -19.27 4.02 36.17
C ASN A 91 -20.26 2.86 36.34
N TRP A 92 -20.97 2.48 35.31
CA TRP A 92 -21.77 1.28 35.28
C TRP A 92 -20.95 0.01 35.14
N LEU A 93 -19.89 -0.01 34.28
CA LEU A 93 -19.08 -1.17 33.90
C LEU A 93 -18.07 -1.59 34.98
N VAL A 94 -17.24 -0.67 35.44
CA VAL A 94 -16.05 -0.94 36.26
C VAL A 94 -16.37 -1.67 37.59
N PRO A 95 -17.50 -1.36 38.33
CA PRO A 95 -17.83 -2.09 39.55
C PRO A 95 -18.31 -3.53 39.32
N ARG A 96 -18.52 -3.96 38.07
CA ARG A 96 -19.07 -5.28 37.75
C ARG A 96 -18.01 -6.34 37.66
N GLN A 97 -18.40 -7.56 38.02
CA GLN A 97 -17.53 -8.72 37.88
C GLN A 97 -17.29 -9.02 36.40
N THR A 98 -16.05 -9.36 36.06
CA THR A 98 -15.60 -9.76 34.71
C THR A 98 -15.82 -11.25 34.45
N SER A 99 -16.29 -12.01 35.43
CA SER A 99 -16.71 -13.40 35.30
C SER A 99 -18.03 -13.64 36.04
N PHE A 100 -18.89 -14.47 35.49
CA PHE A 100 -20.12 -14.94 36.14
C PHE A 100 -20.06 -16.46 36.21
N GLU A 101 -20.19 -17.03 37.44
CA GLU A 101 -20.07 -18.46 37.70
C GLU A 101 -18.82 -19.13 37.13
N GLY A 102 -17.71 -18.40 37.15
CA GLY A 102 -16.42 -18.87 36.59
C GLY A 102 -16.33 -18.79 35.06
N VAL A 103 -17.37 -18.34 34.36
CA VAL A 103 -17.34 -18.09 32.91
C VAL A 103 -16.88 -16.65 32.63
N PRO A 104 -15.82 -16.44 31.87
CA PRO A 104 -15.37 -15.09 31.50
C PRO A 104 -16.46 -14.33 30.76
N THR A 105 -16.64 -13.05 31.08
CA THR A 105 -17.53 -12.19 30.30
C THR A 105 -16.89 -11.85 28.96
N GLY A 106 -17.70 -11.56 27.93
CA GLY A 106 -17.22 -11.28 26.58
C GLY A 106 -16.18 -10.17 26.50
N VAL A 107 -16.11 -9.25 27.46
CA VAL A 107 -15.11 -8.17 27.50
C VAL A 107 -13.68 -8.69 27.60
N LEU A 108 -13.46 -9.87 28.20
CA LEU A 108 -12.13 -10.45 28.37
C LEU A 108 -11.50 -10.96 27.06
N VAL A 109 -12.31 -11.11 26.02
CA VAL A 109 -11.88 -11.63 24.70
C VAL A 109 -12.15 -10.65 23.55
N ASP A 110 -12.73 -9.48 23.86
CA ASP A 110 -13.12 -8.47 22.87
C ASP A 110 -12.08 -7.33 22.82
N GLY A 111 -11.07 -7.50 21.95
CA GLY A 111 -9.99 -6.51 21.78
C GLY A 111 -10.49 -5.15 21.30
N VAL A 112 -11.52 -5.13 20.44
CA VAL A 112 -12.10 -3.87 19.94
C VAL A 112 -12.78 -3.10 21.07
N ALA A 113 -13.55 -3.79 21.91
CA ALA A 113 -14.21 -3.15 23.03
C ALA A 113 -13.21 -2.63 24.06
N LEU A 114 -12.18 -3.41 24.40
CA LEU A 114 -11.13 -2.97 25.34
C LEU A 114 -10.37 -1.76 24.82
N LEU A 115 -10.03 -1.75 23.53
CA LEU A 115 -9.39 -0.59 22.90
C LEU A 115 -10.29 0.65 22.99
N GLY A 116 -11.59 0.53 22.69
CA GLY A 116 -12.54 1.65 22.76
C GLY A 116 -12.66 2.23 24.17
N ILE A 117 -12.69 1.38 25.19
CA ILE A 117 -12.72 1.81 26.60
C ILE A 117 -11.42 2.55 26.96
N ALA A 118 -10.25 2.02 26.57
CA ALA A 118 -8.97 2.63 26.88
C ALA A 118 -8.79 3.99 26.17
N VAL A 119 -9.10 4.03 24.88
CA VAL A 119 -9.03 5.26 24.06
C VAL A 119 -9.94 6.35 24.62
N GLY A 120 -11.17 6.00 25.03
CA GLY A 120 -12.12 6.92 25.64
C GLY A 120 -11.64 7.45 27.00
N ALA A 121 -11.07 6.59 27.83
CA ALA A 121 -10.54 6.98 29.14
C ALA A 121 -9.39 7.99 29.02
N VAL A 122 -8.48 7.77 28.04
CA VAL A 122 -7.37 8.69 27.78
C VAL A 122 -7.86 10.00 27.14
N ALA A 123 -8.78 9.91 26.20
CA ALA A 123 -9.31 11.07 25.48
C ALA A 123 -10.13 12.03 26.39
N LEU A 124 -10.75 11.50 27.43
CA LEU A 124 -11.45 12.31 28.43
C LEU A 124 -10.53 13.29 29.17
N GLY A 125 -9.23 12.98 29.26
CA GLY A 125 -8.22 13.81 29.94
C GLY A 125 -8.31 13.81 31.46
N ASP A 126 -9.13 12.93 32.04
CA ASP A 126 -9.30 12.78 33.50
C ASP A 126 -8.39 11.65 34.00
N ALA A 127 -7.36 12.04 34.78
CA ALA A 127 -6.37 11.10 35.30
C ALA A 127 -6.98 10.09 36.30
N GLU A 128 -8.05 10.46 37.03
CA GLU A 128 -8.71 9.55 37.95
C GLU A 128 -9.50 8.47 37.20
N ILE A 129 -10.21 8.85 36.16
CA ILE A 129 -10.94 7.90 35.32
C ILE A 129 -9.95 6.96 34.60
N THR A 130 -8.86 7.51 34.03
CA THR A 130 -7.83 6.68 33.37
C THR A 130 -7.23 5.68 34.38
N ARG A 131 -6.91 6.11 35.60
CA ARG A 131 -6.39 5.24 36.66
C ARG A 131 -7.40 4.17 37.07
N MET A 132 -8.68 4.54 37.25
CA MET A 132 -9.76 3.62 37.61
C MET A 132 -9.95 2.52 36.54
N VAL A 133 -10.01 2.91 35.27
CA VAL A 133 -10.11 1.97 34.14
C VAL A 133 -8.85 1.10 34.03
N GLY A 134 -7.68 1.67 34.22
CA GLY A 134 -6.42 0.93 34.24
C GLY A 134 -6.37 -0.12 35.35
N GLN A 135 -6.78 0.23 36.60
CA GLN A 135 -6.84 -0.73 37.68
C GLN A 135 -7.85 -1.86 37.44
N TRP A 136 -9.00 -1.55 36.86
CA TRP A 136 -9.98 -2.55 36.46
C TRP A 136 -9.42 -3.48 35.37
N ALA A 137 -8.82 -2.94 34.29
CA ALA A 137 -8.24 -3.72 33.23
C ALA A 137 -7.05 -4.58 33.68
N ASN A 138 -6.22 -4.07 34.58
CA ASN A 138 -5.06 -4.81 35.10
C ASN A 138 -5.45 -6.14 35.79
N GLY A 139 -6.67 -6.26 36.27
CA GLY A 139 -7.17 -7.49 36.87
C GLY A 139 -7.31 -8.69 35.88
N PHE A 140 -7.28 -8.47 34.61
CA PHE A 140 -7.49 -9.53 33.59
C PHE A 140 -6.71 -9.37 32.28
N LEU A 141 -6.40 -8.15 31.86
CA LEU A 141 -5.84 -7.84 30.57
C LEU A 141 -4.50 -8.55 30.32
N PRO A 142 -3.54 -8.64 31.26
CA PRO A 142 -2.29 -9.35 31.05
C PRO A 142 -2.48 -10.84 30.74
N ASP A 143 -3.46 -11.49 31.34
CA ASP A 143 -3.78 -12.90 31.10
C ASP A 143 -4.49 -13.08 29.75
N SER A 144 -5.40 -12.17 29.39
CA SER A 144 -6.08 -12.16 28.11
C SER A 144 -5.10 -11.99 26.94
N VAL A 145 -4.13 -11.09 27.06
CA VAL A 145 -3.09 -10.86 26.03
C VAL A 145 -2.21 -12.09 25.83
N ARG A 146 -1.91 -12.85 26.89
CA ARG A 146 -1.09 -14.08 26.83
C ARG A 146 -1.89 -15.31 26.37
N SER A 147 -3.21 -15.24 26.37
CA SER A 147 -4.07 -16.36 26.04
C SER A 147 -3.94 -16.79 24.58
N THR A 148 -3.58 -18.04 24.34
CA THR A 148 -3.52 -18.63 23.00
C THR A 148 -4.90 -18.94 22.40
N GLY A 149 -5.95 -18.90 23.23
CA GLY A 149 -7.33 -19.08 22.78
C GLY A 149 -7.95 -17.82 22.18
N ILE A 150 -7.24 -16.69 22.22
CA ILE A 150 -7.68 -15.42 21.63
C ILE A 150 -6.85 -15.18 20.36
N GLU A 151 -7.51 -14.78 19.27
CA GLU A 151 -6.86 -14.49 18.01
C GLU A 151 -5.79 -13.40 18.14
N THR A 152 -4.66 -13.57 17.48
CA THR A 152 -3.49 -12.68 17.61
C THR A 152 -3.86 -11.23 17.36
N TRP A 153 -4.67 -10.93 16.35
CA TRP A 153 -5.07 -9.58 16.03
C TRP A 153 -5.89 -8.90 17.17
N LYS A 154 -6.74 -9.64 17.89
CA LYS A 154 -7.45 -9.15 19.07
C LYS A 154 -6.50 -8.89 20.22
N ARG A 155 -5.52 -9.77 20.42
CA ARG A 155 -4.48 -9.58 21.45
C ARG A 155 -3.64 -8.34 21.19
N VAL A 156 -3.35 -8.01 19.93
CA VAL A 156 -2.66 -6.77 19.54
C VAL A 156 -3.46 -5.53 19.96
N LEU A 157 -4.80 -5.53 19.76
CA LEU A 157 -5.67 -4.43 20.23
C LEU A 157 -5.71 -4.34 21.76
N MET A 158 -5.75 -5.48 22.43
CA MET A 158 -5.71 -5.54 23.92
C MET A 158 -4.39 -5.00 24.46
N ASN A 159 -3.27 -5.35 23.82
CA ASN A 159 -1.97 -4.82 24.22
C ASN A 159 -1.91 -3.29 24.07
N ALA A 160 -2.39 -2.77 22.94
CA ALA A 160 -2.48 -1.33 22.73
C ALA A 160 -3.39 -0.64 23.75
N ALA A 161 -4.50 -1.29 24.17
CA ALA A 161 -5.33 -0.79 25.25
C ALA A 161 -4.57 -0.74 26.60
N GLY A 162 -3.76 -1.77 26.88
CA GLY A 162 -2.88 -1.81 28.07
C GLY A 162 -1.84 -0.70 28.06
N ASP A 163 -1.17 -0.48 26.92
CA ASP A 163 -0.19 0.59 26.77
C ASP A 163 -0.79 1.98 27.00
N LEU A 164 -1.97 2.23 26.43
CA LEU A 164 -2.72 3.48 26.62
C LEU A 164 -3.08 3.73 28.10
N LEU A 165 -3.37 2.66 28.84
CA LEU A 165 -3.72 2.72 30.26
C LEU A 165 -2.51 2.68 31.21
N GLY A 166 -1.27 2.61 30.64
CA GLY A 166 -0.03 2.58 31.43
C GLY A 166 0.25 1.25 32.13
N LEU A 167 -0.32 0.14 31.63
CA LEU A 167 -0.13 -1.21 32.23
C LEU A 167 1.15 -1.91 31.78
N GLY A 168 1.92 -1.28 30.90
CA GLY A 168 3.17 -1.82 30.34
C GLY A 168 2.94 -2.74 29.14
N ASP A 169 3.98 -2.83 28.31
CA ASP A 169 3.99 -3.64 27.09
C ASP A 169 4.14 -5.13 27.46
N THR A 170 3.17 -5.94 27.08
CA THR A 170 3.34 -7.38 26.99
C THR A 170 3.84 -7.66 25.58
N ASN A 171 5.13 -7.93 25.45
CA ASN A 171 5.79 -8.19 24.19
C ASN A 171 5.01 -9.25 23.38
N ILE A 172 4.31 -8.81 22.35
CA ILE A 172 3.64 -9.67 21.37
C ILE A 172 4.51 -9.68 20.12
N ASP A 173 4.91 -10.86 19.66
CA ASP A 173 5.55 -10.99 18.37
C ASP A 173 4.55 -10.66 17.27
N TYR A 174 4.84 -9.60 16.52
CA TYR A 174 4.03 -9.18 15.38
C TYR A 174 4.51 -9.93 14.13
N ASP A 175 3.65 -10.76 13.59
CA ASP A 175 3.85 -11.38 12.30
C ASP A 175 3.14 -10.58 11.18
N GLU A 176 3.40 -10.95 9.93
CA GLU A 176 2.77 -10.31 8.77
C GLU A 176 1.24 -10.41 8.77
N ASN A 177 0.67 -11.37 9.52
CA ASN A 177 -0.79 -11.57 9.55
C ASN A 177 -1.53 -10.54 10.39
N VAL A 178 -0.84 -9.74 11.20
CA VAL A 178 -1.43 -8.66 12.03
C VAL A 178 -0.96 -7.27 11.63
N ALA A 179 -0.26 -7.17 10.51
CA ALA A 179 0.28 -5.91 10.02
C ALA A 179 -0.81 -4.83 9.81
N ASP A 180 -2.01 -5.23 9.37
CA ASP A 180 -3.16 -4.35 9.21
C ASP A 180 -3.58 -3.70 10.55
N VAL A 181 -3.56 -4.46 11.64
CA VAL A 181 -3.90 -3.96 12.97
C VAL A 181 -2.84 -3.00 13.49
N VAL A 182 -1.57 -3.38 13.37
CA VAL A 182 -0.44 -2.55 13.84
C VAL A 182 -0.42 -1.20 13.12
N ILE A 183 -0.53 -1.20 11.79
CA ILE A 183 -0.55 0.04 10.99
C ILE A 183 -1.77 0.90 11.33
N ALA A 184 -2.96 0.31 11.49
CA ALA A 184 -4.16 1.06 11.86
C ALA A 184 -4.01 1.73 13.24
N LEU A 185 -3.37 1.06 14.22
CA LEU A 185 -3.08 1.61 15.53
C LEU A 185 -2.05 2.76 15.47
N ILE A 186 -1.01 2.62 14.65
CA ILE A 186 -0.02 3.69 14.39
C ILE A 186 -0.72 4.90 13.77
N ALA A 187 -1.56 4.67 12.77
CA ALA A 187 -2.33 5.70 12.08
C ALA A 187 -3.21 6.54 13.03
N ARG A 188 -3.66 5.94 14.11
CA ARG A 188 -4.51 6.59 15.13
C ARG A 188 -3.75 7.04 16.39
N GLY A 189 -2.42 6.91 16.42
CA GLY A 189 -1.58 7.26 17.56
C GLY A 189 -1.79 6.38 18.79
N ALA A 190 -2.46 5.24 18.64
CA ALA A 190 -2.68 4.26 19.72
C ALA A 190 -1.47 3.32 19.88
N LYS A 191 -0.53 3.34 18.96
CA LYS A 191 0.78 2.68 19.03
C LYS A 191 1.86 3.63 18.50
N LYS A 192 3.04 3.59 19.11
CA LYS A 192 4.19 4.37 18.61
C LYS A 192 4.65 3.83 17.25
N GLN A 193 5.03 4.73 16.38
CA GLN A 193 5.65 4.37 15.11
C GLN A 193 7.02 3.74 15.37
N GLU A 194 7.27 2.61 14.73
CA GLU A 194 8.57 1.95 14.66
C GLU A 194 9.36 2.49 13.46
N GLY A 195 10.62 2.06 13.30
CA GLY A 195 11.49 2.55 12.22
C GLY A 195 10.94 2.31 10.81
N ASP A 196 11.48 3.04 9.83
CA ASP A 196 10.99 3.03 8.44
C ASP A 196 10.99 1.63 7.82
N GLU A 197 11.99 0.79 8.07
CA GLU A 197 12.04 -0.61 7.59
C GLU A 197 10.84 -1.44 8.07
N PHE A 198 10.42 -1.24 9.31
CA PHE A 198 9.24 -1.92 9.86
C PHE A 198 7.97 -1.46 9.13
N VAL A 199 7.83 -0.17 8.90
CA VAL A 199 6.67 0.40 8.20
C VAL A 199 6.58 -0.11 6.78
N GLU A 200 7.70 -0.20 6.06
CA GLU A 200 7.75 -0.74 4.69
C GLU A 200 7.35 -2.22 4.65
N ALA A 201 7.91 -3.04 5.54
CA ALA A 201 7.56 -4.45 5.63
C ALA A 201 6.08 -4.67 5.97
N ALA A 202 5.56 -3.90 6.94
CA ALA A 202 4.16 -3.94 7.33
C ALA A 202 3.23 -3.47 6.21
N ALA A 203 3.60 -2.43 5.45
CA ALA A 203 2.84 -1.98 4.29
C ALA A 203 2.73 -3.06 3.21
N ALA A 204 3.83 -3.74 2.89
CA ALA A 204 3.83 -4.87 1.97
C ALA A 204 2.92 -6.02 2.45
N ALA A 205 2.95 -6.31 3.76
CA ALA A 205 2.10 -7.32 4.38
C ALA A 205 0.62 -6.96 4.28
N VAL A 206 0.22 -5.70 4.55
CA VAL A 206 -1.17 -5.23 4.42
C VAL A 206 -1.68 -5.42 2.99
N ILE A 207 -0.88 -5.07 1.99
CA ILE A 207 -1.25 -5.27 0.59
C ILE A 207 -1.44 -6.75 0.26
N ASN A 208 -0.57 -7.62 0.77
CA ASN A 208 -0.71 -9.05 0.59
C ASN A 208 -1.98 -9.60 1.27
N LEU A 209 -2.31 -9.12 2.47
CA LEU A 209 -3.53 -9.49 3.19
C LEU A 209 -4.80 -9.09 2.42
N LEU A 210 -4.84 -7.88 1.85
CA LEU A 210 -5.96 -7.40 1.01
C LEU A 210 -6.18 -8.30 -0.21
N ARG A 211 -5.09 -8.78 -0.83
CA ARG A 211 -5.16 -9.64 -2.02
C ARG A 211 -5.56 -11.08 -1.71
N ARG A 212 -5.11 -11.63 -0.57
CA ARG A 212 -5.28 -13.05 -0.23
C ARG A 212 -6.58 -13.35 0.47
N GLN A 213 -7.13 -12.40 1.22
CA GLN A 213 -8.29 -12.61 2.06
C GLN A 213 -9.40 -11.61 1.69
N PRO A 214 -10.44 -12.04 0.99
CA PRO A 214 -11.58 -11.17 0.70
C PRO A 214 -12.36 -10.82 2.00
N PRO A 215 -13.09 -9.69 2.03
CA PRO A 215 -13.70 -9.14 3.25
C PRO A 215 -14.73 -10.06 3.91
N ASN A 216 -15.38 -10.93 3.14
CA ASN A 216 -16.35 -11.90 3.64
C ASN A 216 -15.73 -13.17 4.29
N GLN A 217 -14.40 -13.27 4.30
CA GLN A 217 -13.66 -14.38 4.92
C GLN A 217 -12.94 -13.97 6.21
N ILE A 218 -13.11 -12.73 6.63
CA ILE A 218 -12.55 -12.24 7.91
C ILE A 218 -13.67 -11.71 8.79
N GLU A 219 -13.40 -11.57 10.09
CA GLU A 219 -14.36 -11.00 11.03
C GLU A 219 -14.69 -9.55 10.65
N LEU A 220 -15.96 -9.16 10.85
CA LEU A 220 -16.45 -7.84 10.44
C LEU A 220 -15.66 -6.71 11.13
N GLU A 221 -15.28 -6.90 12.38
CA GLU A 221 -14.49 -5.93 13.16
C GLU A 221 -13.08 -5.69 12.60
N ARG A 222 -12.54 -6.65 11.85
CA ARG A 222 -11.22 -6.53 11.23
C ARG A 222 -11.23 -5.78 9.91
N VAL A 223 -12.37 -5.73 9.23
CA VAL A 223 -12.52 -5.03 7.94
C VAL A 223 -12.11 -3.56 8.02
N PRO A 224 -12.60 -2.75 8.99
CA PRO A 224 -12.21 -1.36 9.12
C PRO A 224 -10.73 -1.16 9.46
N LEU A 225 -10.10 -2.05 10.23
CA LEU A 225 -8.67 -2.00 10.52
C LEU A 225 -7.85 -2.11 9.22
N ARG A 226 -8.21 -3.06 8.36
CA ARG A 226 -7.51 -3.29 7.10
C ARG A 226 -7.67 -2.13 6.12
N LEU A 227 -8.87 -1.53 6.06
CA LEU A 227 -9.11 -0.33 5.28
C LEU A 227 -8.33 0.87 5.80
N ALA A 228 -8.37 1.12 7.12
CA ALA A 228 -7.65 2.23 7.73
C ALA A 228 -6.13 2.10 7.56
N ALA A 229 -5.60 0.89 7.69
CA ALA A 229 -4.21 0.61 7.40
C ALA A 229 -3.84 0.94 5.95
N TYR A 230 -4.66 0.50 5.00
CA TYR A 230 -4.43 0.82 3.59
C TYR A 230 -4.50 2.32 3.32
N GLU A 231 -5.52 3.02 3.83
CA GLU A 231 -5.66 4.47 3.62
C GLU A 231 -4.50 5.27 4.23
N TRP A 232 -4.01 4.83 5.39
CA TRP A 232 -2.81 5.43 5.97
C TRP A 232 -1.57 5.17 5.11
N ILE A 233 -1.37 3.95 4.62
CA ILE A 233 -0.31 3.61 3.69
C ILE A 233 -0.42 4.46 2.43
N ASP A 234 -1.59 4.56 1.82
CA ASP A 234 -1.81 5.32 0.58
C ASP A 234 -1.51 6.81 0.76
N THR A 235 -1.86 7.39 1.91
CA THR A 235 -1.64 8.82 2.19
C THR A 235 -0.23 9.14 2.69
N THR A 236 0.32 8.31 3.57
CA THR A 236 1.62 8.55 4.21
C THR A 236 2.77 8.10 3.32
N THR A 237 2.55 7.04 2.56
CA THR A 237 3.55 6.43 1.68
C THR A 237 3.42 6.86 0.22
N ALA A 238 2.51 7.74 -0.12
CA ALA A 238 2.62 8.48 -1.38
C ALA A 238 4.00 9.16 -1.54
N ALA A 239 4.71 9.32 -0.41
CA ALA A 239 6.11 9.73 -0.36
C ALA A 239 7.11 8.57 -0.17
N ILE A 240 6.72 7.41 0.39
CA ILE A 240 7.69 6.40 0.88
C ILE A 240 7.42 4.97 0.39
N ALA A 241 6.18 4.53 0.23
CA ALA A 241 5.92 3.14 -0.15
C ALA A 241 4.82 3.04 -1.20
N ARG A 242 5.24 3.12 -2.42
CA ARG A 242 4.57 2.32 -3.44
C ARG A 242 4.80 0.85 -3.05
N PRO A 243 3.80 -0.04 -3.28
CA PRO A 243 4.03 -1.47 -3.14
C PRO A 243 5.36 -1.76 -3.81
N ILE A 244 6.23 -2.52 -3.15
CA ILE A 244 7.57 -2.82 -3.64
C ILE A 244 7.38 -3.21 -5.09
N ALA A 245 7.60 -2.26 -5.99
CA ALA A 245 7.54 -2.51 -7.40
C ALA A 245 8.70 -3.47 -7.68
N THR A 246 8.40 -4.58 -8.26
CA THR A 246 9.39 -5.58 -8.63
C THR A 246 9.93 -5.27 -10.02
N ALA A 247 11.07 -5.85 -10.37
CA ALA A 247 11.55 -5.80 -11.74
C ALA A 247 10.49 -6.29 -12.75
N GLN A 248 9.63 -7.25 -12.35
CA GLN A 248 8.51 -7.72 -13.16
C GLN A 248 7.46 -6.64 -13.44
N ASP A 249 7.27 -5.70 -12.53
CA ASP A 249 6.35 -4.57 -12.74
C ASP A 249 6.94 -3.60 -13.77
N VAL A 250 8.24 -3.34 -13.73
CA VAL A 250 8.97 -2.58 -14.76
C VAL A 250 8.79 -3.25 -16.14
N TYR A 251 9.07 -4.55 -16.21
CA TYR A 251 8.95 -5.32 -17.46
C TYR A 251 7.54 -5.24 -18.04
N ARG A 252 6.54 -5.30 -17.19
CA ARG A 252 5.13 -5.24 -17.58
C ARG A 252 4.72 -3.86 -18.08
N VAL A 253 5.12 -2.80 -17.37
CA VAL A 253 4.86 -1.42 -17.79
C VAL A 253 5.45 -1.17 -19.16
N LEU A 254 6.72 -1.53 -19.36
CA LEU A 254 7.42 -1.26 -20.61
C LEU A 254 6.93 -2.14 -21.77
N ARG A 255 6.54 -3.40 -21.55
CA ARG A 255 5.89 -4.22 -22.58
C ARG A 255 4.58 -3.62 -23.07
N ASN A 256 3.85 -2.91 -22.23
CA ASN A 256 2.60 -2.28 -22.61
C ASN A 256 2.79 -1.01 -23.45
N LEU A 257 4.02 -0.51 -23.62
CA LEU A 257 4.28 0.65 -24.49
C LEU A 257 3.88 0.41 -25.94
N ASP A 258 4.02 -0.82 -26.46
CA ASP A 258 3.51 -1.16 -27.80
C ASP A 258 2.04 -0.80 -27.98
N ARG A 259 1.20 -1.05 -26.93
CA ARG A 259 -0.22 -0.71 -26.98
C ARG A 259 -0.46 0.79 -26.93
N VAL A 260 0.39 1.53 -26.21
CA VAL A 260 0.32 2.99 -26.13
C VAL A 260 0.61 3.58 -27.52
N PHE A 261 1.62 3.07 -28.22
CA PHE A 261 1.97 3.53 -29.56
C PHE A 261 0.89 3.28 -30.61
N TYR A 262 0.09 2.22 -30.49
CA TYR A 262 -1.08 2.04 -31.37
C TYR A 262 -2.14 3.13 -31.19
N ARG A 263 -2.22 3.73 -30.01
CA ARG A 263 -3.13 4.84 -29.71
C ARG A 263 -2.48 6.21 -29.73
N TRP A 264 -1.16 6.25 -29.91
CA TRP A 264 -0.42 7.47 -30.21
C TRP A 264 -0.79 7.93 -31.62
N THR A 265 -2.07 8.20 -31.79
CA THR A 265 -2.58 8.78 -33.00
C THR A 265 -2.28 10.26 -32.88
N TRP A 266 -1.46 10.71 -33.79
CA TRP A 266 -1.37 12.10 -34.17
C TRP A 266 -2.78 12.62 -34.31
N GLU A 267 -3.06 13.78 -33.74
CA GLU A 267 -4.37 14.41 -33.92
C GLU A 267 -4.77 14.35 -35.39
N LYS A 268 -5.85 13.68 -35.71
CA LYS A 268 -6.51 13.82 -37.01
C LYS A 268 -6.75 15.29 -37.20
N ALA A 269 -6.30 15.83 -38.33
CA ALA A 269 -6.35 17.22 -38.74
C ALA A 269 -7.31 18.07 -37.94
N VAL A 270 -6.73 18.95 -37.18
CA VAL A 270 -7.27 19.75 -36.12
C VAL A 270 -8.66 20.27 -36.46
N ARG A 271 -9.61 20.05 -35.57
CA ARG A 271 -10.89 20.78 -35.51
C ARG A 271 -10.71 22.25 -35.09
N THR A 272 -9.50 22.79 -35.13
CA THR A 272 -9.23 24.20 -34.80
C THR A 272 -9.21 25.00 -36.10
N ALA A 273 -9.98 26.07 -36.09
CA ALA A 273 -10.14 26.99 -37.20
C ALA A 273 -8.91 27.81 -37.61
N ARG A 274 -7.71 27.45 -37.12
CA ARG A 274 -6.43 28.04 -37.51
C ARG A 274 -5.67 27.10 -38.42
N LYS A 275 -5.66 27.41 -39.70
CA LYS A 275 -5.04 26.62 -40.77
C LYS A 275 -3.51 26.51 -40.70
N ASP A 276 -2.83 27.13 -39.71
CA ASP A 276 -1.38 27.31 -39.72
C ASP A 276 -0.62 26.56 -38.61
N THR A 277 -1.26 25.69 -37.87
CA THR A 277 -0.60 24.89 -36.85
C THR A 277 -0.55 23.42 -37.29
N GLU A 278 0.58 23.01 -37.84
CA GLU A 278 0.86 21.58 -37.99
C GLU A 278 1.02 20.98 -36.60
N PRO A 279 0.32 19.89 -36.28
CA PRO A 279 0.49 19.22 -35.01
C PRO A 279 1.93 18.70 -34.89
N ARG A 280 2.66 19.17 -33.90
CA ARG A 280 4.00 18.67 -33.59
C ARG A 280 3.88 17.24 -33.11
N GLN A 281 4.56 16.36 -33.82
CA GLN A 281 4.62 14.93 -33.49
C GLN A 281 5.88 14.65 -32.69
N TRP A 282 5.79 13.82 -31.64
CA TRP A 282 6.97 13.33 -30.97
C TRP A 282 7.49 12.08 -31.70
N HIS A 283 8.71 12.17 -32.25
CA HIS A 283 9.37 11.09 -32.94
C HIS A 283 10.40 10.45 -32.03
N VAL A 284 10.55 9.12 -32.12
CA VAL A 284 11.66 8.39 -31.53
C VAL A 284 12.64 8.08 -32.68
N ASP A 285 13.69 8.89 -32.81
CA ASP A 285 14.61 8.83 -33.93
C ASP A 285 16.06 8.48 -33.51
N ASN A 286 16.32 8.38 -32.23
CA ASN A 286 17.61 8.01 -31.66
C ASN A 286 17.46 7.47 -30.24
N GLU A 287 18.56 6.99 -29.68
CA GLU A 287 18.63 6.41 -28.35
C GLU A 287 18.21 7.38 -27.24
N TYR A 288 18.61 8.65 -27.34
CA TYR A 288 18.25 9.68 -26.37
C TYR A 288 16.73 9.94 -26.32
N HIS A 289 16.03 9.87 -27.47
CA HIS A 289 14.57 9.98 -27.48
C HIS A 289 13.93 8.78 -26.79
N LEU A 290 14.50 7.58 -26.92
CA LEU A 290 14.03 6.39 -26.20
C LEU A 290 14.28 6.53 -24.71
N GLN A 291 15.45 6.95 -24.26
CA GLN A 291 15.76 7.21 -22.84
C GLN A 291 14.76 8.18 -22.21
N ASN A 292 14.47 9.30 -22.87
CA ASN A 292 13.48 10.27 -22.38
C ASN A 292 12.07 9.69 -22.30
N LEU A 293 11.68 8.86 -23.26
CA LEU A 293 10.40 8.17 -23.23
C LEU A 293 10.31 7.23 -22.02
N LEU A 294 11.35 6.44 -21.79
CA LEU A 294 11.43 5.54 -20.62
C LEU A 294 11.40 6.32 -19.32
N TRP A 295 12.13 7.45 -19.24
CA TRP A 295 12.10 8.34 -18.09
C TRP A 295 10.69 8.84 -17.79
N ILE A 296 9.97 9.38 -18.76
CA ILE A 296 8.61 9.91 -18.60
C ILE A 296 7.66 8.84 -18.07
N VAL A 297 7.82 7.60 -18.53
CA VAL A 297 6.95 6.48 -18.16
C VAL A 297 7.28 5.94 -16.76
N LEU A 298 8.56 5.91 -16.41
CA LEU A 298 9.03 5.25 -15.20
C LEU A 298 9.16 6.20 -13.99
N ALA A 299 9.56 7.46 -14.19
CA ALA A 299 9.78 8.40 -13.11
C ALA A 299 8.55 8.61 -12.18
N PRO A 300 7.31 8.69 -12.69
CA PRO A 300 6.14 8.74 -11.82
C PRO A 300 5.89 7.46 -11.01
N LEU A 301 6.49 6.33 -11.44
CA LEU A 301 6.29 5.01 -10.84
C LEU A 301 7.42 4.62 -9.90
N PHE A 302 8.63 5.11 -10.14
CA PHE A 302 9.85 4.76 -9.40
C PHE A 302 10.57 6.05 -8.96
N PRO A 303 10.32 6.52 -7.72
CA PRO A 303 10.90 7.79 -7.23
C PRO A 303 12.42 7.79 -7.15
N ASP A 304 13.04 6.61 -7.04
CA ASP A 304 14.48 6.42 -7.00
C ASP A 304 15.10 6.16 -8.39
N LEU A 305 14.32 6.30 -9.48
CA LEU A 305 14.84 6.25 -10.84
C LEU A 305 15.90 7.33 -11.02
N LYS A 306 17.06 6.94 -11.54
CA LYS A 306 18.17 7.86 -11.87
C LYS A 306 18.60 7.65 -13.31
N GLU A 307 19.14 8.70 -13.91
CA GLU A 307 19.73 8.66 -15.25
C GLU A 307 21.25 8.85 -15.18
N GLU A 308 21.93 8.30 -16.18
CA GLU A 308 23.36 8.52 -16.41
C GLU A 308 24.27 8.25 -15.21
N GLU A 309 23.96 7.21 -14.41
CA GLU A 309 24.75 6.87 -13.24
C GLU A 309 26.03 6.13 -13.60
N PHE A 310 27.14 6.50 -12.95
CA PHE A 310 28.41 5.78 -13.11
C PHE A 310 28.37 4.52 -12.27
N VAL A 311 28.69 3.38 -12.89
CA VAL A 311 28.89 2.12 -12.20
C VAL A 311 30.37 1.93 -11.83
N SER A 312 30.69 0.87 -11.08
CA SER A 312 32.06 0.60 -10.61
C SER A 312 33.06 0.64 -11.76
N SER A 313 34.19 1.33 -11.54
CA SER A 313 35.23 1.46 -12.55
C SER A 313 35.87 0.11 -12.90
N VAL A 314 36.08 -0.13 -14.19
CA VAL A 314 36.78 -1.32 -14.70
C VAL A 314 38.12 -0.88 -15.24
N GLY A 315 39.15 -0.95 -14.42
CA GLY A 315 40.47 -0.41 -14.76
C GLY A 315 40.41 1.12 -14.94
N GLN A 316 40.67 1.61 -16.15
CA GLN A 316 40.57 3.04 -16.50
C GLN A 316 39.20 3.44 -17.08
N LEU A 317 38.30 2.47 -17.24
CA LEU A 317 36.96 2.74 -17.79
C LEU A 317 36.01 3.09 -16.63
N GLN A 318 35.22 4.14 -16.85
CA GLN A 318 34.11 4.54 -15.98
C GLN A 318 32.81 4.35 -16.77
N PRO A 319 32.24 3.15 -16.79
CA PRO A 319 31.03 2.90 -17.55
C PRO A 319 29.86 3.70 -16.95
N ARG A 320 29.04 4.25 -17.84
CA ARG A 320 27.83 4.99 -17.48
C ARG A 320 26.63 4.25 -18.04
N VAL A 321 25.64 4.04 -17.21
CA VAL A 321 24.40 3.36 -17.55
C VAL A 321 23.31 4.39 -17.85
N ASP A 322 22.36 4.03 -18.71
CA ASP A 322 21.31 4.96 -19.14
C ASP A 322 20.33 5.31 -18.01
N LEU A 323 19.67 4.29 -17.46
CA LEU A 323 18.71 4.43 -16.38
C LEU A 323 18.92 3.34 -15.33
N VAL A 324 18.69 3.67 -14.06
CA VAL A 324 18.75 2.69 -12.96
C VAL A 324 17.60 2.88 -12.00
N ILE A 325 17.17 1.77 -11.40
CA ILE A 325 16.26 1.75 -10.26
C ILE A 325 16.99 1.06 -9.11
N PRO A 326 17.66 1.83 -8.23
CA PRO A 326 18.49 1.27 -7.14
C PRO A 326 17.76 0.32 -6.21
N SER A 327 16.52 0.64 -5.84
CA SER A 327 15.68 -0.22 -4.98
C SER A 327 15.42 -1.61 -5.56
N LEU A 328 15.49 -1.75 -6.89
CA LEU A 328 15.32 -3.02 -7.59
C LEU A 328 16.64 -3.66 -8.01
N HIS A 329 17.78 -3.03 -7.72
CA HIS A 329 19.10 -3.42 -8.24
C HIS A 329 19.11 -3.63 -9.76
N LEU A 330 18.32 -2.82 -10.48
CA LEU A 330 18.03 -2.97 -11.90
C LEU A 330 18.66 -1.83 -12.73
N ILE A 331 19.39 -2.21 -13.75
CA ILE A 331 19.80 -1.32 -14.83
C ILE A 331 18.81 -1.45 -15.99
N ILE A 332 18.45 -0.34 -16.61
CA ILE A 332 17.66 -0.31 -17.86
C ILE A 332 18.56 0.31 -18.91
N GLU A 333 18.90 -0.49 -19.90
CA GLU A 333 19.77 -0.09 -21.02
C GLU A 333 18.93 0.16 -22.27
N ALA A 334 18.89 1.39 -22.71
CA ALA A 334 18.19 1.79 -23.92
C ALA A 334 19.08 1.62 -25.15
N LYS A 335 18.58 1.02 -26.21
CA LYS A 335 19.30 0.89 -27.47
C LYS A 335 18.41 1.22 -28.65
N PHE A 336 18.95 1.97 -29.58
CA PHE A 336 18.25 2.29 -30.82
C PHE A 336 18.83 1.47 -31.98
N MET A 337 18.03 0.50 -32.45
CA MET A 337 18.40 -0.37 -33.58
C MET A 337 18.02 0.32 -34.89
N TYR A 338 19.00 0.99 -35.48
CA TYR A 338 18.84 1.63 -36.80
C TYR A 338 18.57 0.60 -37.91
N ARG A 339 17.99 1.03 -39.01
CA ARG A 339 17.65 0.15 -40.16
C ARG A 339 18.83 -0.67 -40.69
N ARG A 340 20.06 -0.18 -40.56
CA ARG A 340 21.28 -0.87 -41.00
C ARG A 340 21.92 -1.71 -39.88
N THR A 341 21.48 -1.59 -38.64
CA THR A 341 22.01 -2.37 -37.53
C THR A 341 21.47 -3.79 -37.62
N THR A 342 22.33 -4.77 -37.54
CA THR A 342 21.92 -6.18 -37.55
C THR A 342 21.60 -6.66 -36.14
N PRO A 343 20.70 -7.65 -35.93
CA PRO A 343 20.45 -8.26 -34.63
C PRO A 343 21.72 -8.75 -33.94
N LYS A 344 22.64 -9.35 -34.68
CA LYS A 344 23.94 -9.80 -34.18
C LYS A 344 24.74 -8.63 -33.55
N ALA A 345 24.88 -7.52 -34.29
CA ALA A 345 25.60 -6.35 -33.80
C ALA A 345 24.95 -5.75 -32.52
N MET A 346 23.62 -5.77 -32.43
CA MET A 346 22.89 -5.32 -31.26
C MET A 346 23.16 -6.23 -30.06
N ILE A 347 23.15 -7.55 -30.24
CA ILE A 347 23.47 -8.52 -29.18
C ILE A 347 24.91 -8.31 -28.68
N GLU A 348 25.87 -8.12 -29.61
CA GLU A 348 27.29 -7.89 -29.29
C GLU A 348 27.47 -6.60 -28.46
N GLN A 349 26.77 -5.51 -28.81
CA GLN A 349 26.81 -4.26 -28.03
C GLN A 349 26.29 -4.45 -26.61
N ILE A 350 25.10 -5.03 -26.48
CA ILE A 350 24.49 -5.26 -25.14
C ILE A 350 25.31 -6.24 -24.31
N ALA A 351 25.91 -7.26 -24.93
CA ALA A 351 26.80 -8.19 -24.22
C ALA A 351 28.06 -7.50 -23.69
N ALA A 352 28.63 -6.56 -24.46
CA ALA A 352 29.76 -5.74 -24.00
C ALA A 352 29.39 -4.86 -22.82
N ASP A 353 28.25 -4.14 -22.91
CA ASP A 353 27.73 -3.29 -21.84
C ASP A 353 27.43 -4.13 -20.57
N ASN A 354 26.75 -5.26 -20.71
CA ASN A 354 26.44 -6.17 -19.63
C ASN A 354 27.69 -6.65 -18.87
N SER A 355 28.77 -6.95 -19.60
CA SER A 355 30.05 -7.39 -19.01
C SER A 355 30.72 -6.29 -18.17
N LEU A 356 30.47 -5.02 -18.49
CA LEU A 356 31.00 -3.86 -17.77
C LEU A 356 30.14 -3.51 -16.56
N TYR A 357 28.83 -3.65 -16.66
CA TYR A 357 27.87 -3.17 -15.64
C TYR A 357 27.68 -4.16 -14.50
N LEU A 358 27.64 -5.47 -14.75
CA LEU A 358 27.37 -6.51 -13.74
C LEU A 358 28.66 -7.15 -13.21
N GLN A 359 29.62 -6.32 -12.81
CA GLN A 359 30.83 -6.76 -12.12
C GLN A 359 30.51 -7.33 -10.72
N ARG A 360 31.48 -8.08 -10.11
CA ARG A 360 31.28 -8.70 -8.80
C ARG A 360 30.93 -7.71 -7.70
N ASP A 361 31.47 -6.49 -7.79
CA ASP A 361 31.29 -5.43 -6.80
C ASP A 361 30.17 -4.43 -7.20
N SER A 362 29.41 -4.73 -8.27
CA SER A 362 28.29 -3.90 -8.68
C SER A 362 27.14 -4.00 -7.66
N GLN A 363 26.55 -2.86 -7.32
CA GLN A 363 25.31 -2.82 -6.56
C GLN A 363 24.10 -3.34 -7.37
N TYR A 364 24.21 -3.40 -8.69
CA TYR A 364 23.16 -3.86 -9.59
C TYR A 364 23.32 -5.36 -9.86
N ARG A 365 22.20 -6.05 -10.02
CA ARG A 365 22.13 -7.51 -10.19
C ARG A 365 21.55 -7.95 -11.50
N SER A 366 20.77 -7.08 -12.13
CA SER A 366 20.10 -7.35 -13.40
C SER A 366 20.14 -6.15 -14.33
N ILE A 367 20.09 -6.46 -15.63
CA ILE A 367 19.98 -5.48 -16.69
C ILE A 367 18.76 -5.82 -17.55
N LEU A 368 17.98 -4.81 -17.90
CA LEU A 368 16.85 -4.86 -18.81
C LEU A 368 17.20 -4.11 -20.09
N PRO A 369 17.55 -4.80 -21.15
CA PRO A 369 17.66 -4.18 -22.46
C PRO A 369 16.28 -3.75 -22.98
N VAL A 370 16.17 -2.47 -23.36
CA VAL A 370 15.01 -1.92 -24.06
C VAL A 370 15.45 -1.42 -25.40
N ILE A 371 15.01 -2.09 -26.46
CA ILE A 371 15.49 -1.86 -27.82
C ILE A 371 14.36 -1.25 -28.65
N TRP A 372 14.64 -0.11 -29.28
CA TRP A 372 13.76 0.44 -30.31
C TRP A 372 14.16 -0.08 -31.67
N ASP A 373 13.29 -0.84 -32.32
CA ASP A 373 13.52 -1.33 -33.67
C ASP A 373 12.90 -0.37 -34.71
N ASP A 374 13.75 0.46 -35.30
CA ASP A 374 13.36 1.46 -36.30
C ASP A 374 12.85 0.86 -37.61
N ALA A 375 13.25 -0.36 -37.92
CA ALA A 375 12.85 -1.07 -39.12
C ALA A 375 11.59 -1.94 -38.93
N ALA A 376 11.16 -2.15 -37.67
CA ALA A 376 10.04 -3.02 -37.30
C ALA A 376 10.17 -4.46 -37.85
N ARG A 377 11.34 -5.07 -37.64
CA ARG A 377 11.67 -6.45 -38.09
C ARG A 377 11.21 -7.48 -37.08
N THR A 378 9.90 -7.54 -36.84
CA THR A 378 9.28 -8.34 -35.79
C THR A 378 9.58 -9.84 -35.89
N GLU A 379 9.90 -10.35 -37.07
CA GLU A 379 10.32 -11.74 -37.34
C GLU A 379 11.68 -12.09 -36.71
N GLU A 380 12.56 -11.10 -36.50
CA GLU A 380 13.89 -11.29 -35.92
C GLU A 380 13.87 -11.19 -34.37
N HIS A 381 12.81 -10.63 -33.78
CA HIS A 381 12.72 -10.39 -32.33
C HIS A 381 12.83 -11.65 -31.47
N PRO A 382 12.18 -12.79 -31.78
CA PRO A 382 12.26 -13.98 -30.94
C PRO A 382 13.69 -14.49 -30.76
N MET A 383 14.45 -14.55 -31.85
CA MET A 383 15.85 -15.00 -31.82
C MET A 383 16.76 -14.01 -31.09
N MET A 384 16.51 -12.71 -31.24
CA MET A 384 17.26 -11.67 -30.53
C MET A 384 16.97 -11.71 -29.01
N ILE A 385 15.72 -11.88 -28.60
CA ILE A 385 15.32 -12.04 -27.21
C ILE A 385 15.98 -13.27 -26.58
N GLU A 386 15.94 -14.42 -27.26
CA GLU A 386 16.58 -15.65 -26.81
C GLU A 386 18.10 -15.46 -26.61
N GLY A 387 18.77 -14.86 -27.60
CA GLY A 387 20.21 -14.59 -27.55
C GLY A 387 20.57 -13.66 -26.36
N LEU A 388 19.81 -12.61 -26.14
CA LEU A 388 20.06 -11.67 -25.04
C LEU A 388 19.73 -12.27 -23.65
N LYS A 389 18.67 -13.06 -23.52
CA LYS A 389 18.34 -13.77 -22.28
C LYS A 389 19.36 -14.83 -21.87
N SER A 390 20.23 -15.25 -22.77
CA SER A 390 21.35 -16.14 -22.44
C SER A 390 22.48 -15.43 -21.67
N LEU A 391 22.47 -14.09 -21.65
CA LEU A 391 23.46 -13.30 -20.91
C LEU A 391 23.14 -13.30 -19.41
N ARG A 392 24.19 -13.29 -18.58
CA ARG A 392 24.03 -13.27 -17.14
C ARG A 392 23.34 -11.98 -16.68
N GLY A 393 22.29 -12.11 -15.85
CA GLY A 393 21.56 -10.98 -15.27
C GLY A 393 20.58 -10.31 -16.23
N VAL A 394 20.33 -10.90 -17.40
CA VAL A 394 19.28 -10.49 -18.33
C VAL A 394 18.08 -11.41 -18.19
N ASP A 395 17.16 -11.04 -17.31
CA ASP A 395 15.94 -11.83 -17.05
C ASP A 395 14.85 -11.57 -18.10
N GLU A 396 14.86 -10.37 -18.67
CA GLU A 396 13.88 -9.93 -19.66
C GLU A 396 14.51 -9.01 -20.70
N VAL A 397 13.90 -8.98 -21.88
CA VAL A 397 14.26 -8.10 -23.01
C VAL A 397 12.99 -7.50 -23.58
N ILE A 398 12.99 -6.21 -23.82
CA ILE A 398 11.86 -5.52 -24.41
C ILE A 398 12.29 -4.92 -25.74
N ILE A 399 11.59 -5.29 -26.81
CA ILE A 399 11.79 -4.72 -28.13
C ILE A 399 10.53 -3.99 -28.55
N LEU A 400 10.67 -2.69 -28.75
CA LEU A 400 9.60 -1.80 -29.18
C LEU A 400 9.74 -1.53 -30.67
N SER A 401 8.78 -1.93 -31.45
CA SER A 401 8.80 -1.67 -32.89
C SER A 401 8.28 -0.29 -33.20
N ARG A 402 8.95 0.42 -34.12
CA ARG A 402 8.42 1.68 -34.66
C ARG A 402 7.03 1.44 -35.23
N PRO A 403 5.96 2.10 -34.73
CA PRO A 403 4.64 1.97 -35.30
C PRO A 403 4.57 2.45 -36.73
N ALA A 404 3.79 1.78 -37.57
CA ALA A 404 3.64 2.18 -38.98
C ALA A 404 3.16 3.64 -39.14
N ILE A 405 2.40 4.14 -38.19
CA ILE A 405 1.90 5.51 -38.18
C ILE A 405 3.01 6.56 -37.95
N MET A 406 4.15 6.17 -37.35
CA MET A 406 5.32 7.01 -37.17
C MET A 406 6.27 6.99 -38.41
N ARG A 407 5.96 6.22 -39.39
CA ARG A 407 6.73 6.23 -40.63
C ARG A 407 6.38 7.49 -41.41
N GLU A 408 7.28 8.44 -41.41
CA GLU A 408 7.16 9.58 -42.34
C GLU A 408 7.03 9.09 -43.78
N SER A 409 6.12 9.69 -44.49
CA SER A 409 6.24 9.76 -45.95
C SER A 409 7.43 10.68 -46.24
N HIS A 410 8.66 10.14 -46.20
CA HIS A 410 9.77 10.88 -46.82
C HIS A 410 9.41 11.04 -48.30
N PRO A 411 9.33 12.26 -48.81
CA PRO A 411 9.28 12.44 -50.21
C PRO A 411 10.57 11.80 -50.77
N VAL A 412 10.41 10.79 -51.60
CA VAL A 412 11.49 10.20 -52.38
C VAL A 412 12.03 11.34 -53.26
N GLY A 413 13.17 11.93 -52.80
CA GLY A 413 13.94 12.83 -53.58
C GLY A 413 14.94 12.06 -54.47
#